data_44b7e587384b37f8c73f14c5263029de
#
_entry.id   44b7e587384b37f8c73f14c5263029de
#
_cell.length_a   1.000
_cell.length_b   1.000
_cell.length_c   1.000
_cell.angle_alpha   90.00
_cell.angle_beta   90.00
_cell.angle_gamma   90.00
#
_symmetry.space_group_name_H-M   'P 1'
#
loop_
_entity.id
_entity.type
_entity.pdbx_description
1 polymer ?
#
loop_
_entity_poly.entity_id
_entity_poly.type
_entity_poly.pdbx_seq_one_letter_code
_entity_poly.pdbx_strand_id
1 'polypeptide(L)'
;KFIYNIVFISANLIMQLMNYFIYSQIIEIQIKMSFQRRKCKTDPNCFCYICGSFTTPKQRSTISEFTKKAYHAYFGVKLGDQDKYWAPHSVCRTCVENLRQRTKGTRKGLTFGIPMIWREPKDHFSDCYFCLTSVAGHSSKTKSSIQYPSLSSAIRPVPHSEQIPIPDSVVFGNLSESNSDSISTKSSDGNDPEYMDIAVGSQSPQLFSQCELNDLVRDLDLSKEAAELLGSRLSEKNLLAQGTTFSFYRY
;
A
#
# COMPACT_ATOMS: atom_id res chain seq x y z
N LYS A 1 59.16 21.02 30.60
CA LYS A 1 58.74 20.89 29.16
C LYS A 1 58.37 19.44 28.78
N PHE A 2 59.09 18.41 29.29
CA PHE A 2 58.82 17.00 28.93
C PHE A 2 57.45 16.50 29.45
N ILE A 3 57.08 16.86 30.65
CA ILE A 3 55.77 16.46 31.26
C ILE A 3 54.58 17.11 30.51
N TYR A 4 54.69 18.34 30.06
CA TYR A 4 53.66 19.03 29.31
C TYR A 4 53.39 18.38 27.95
N ASN A 5 54.43 17.89 27.25
CA ASN A 5 54.30 17.17 26.00
C ASN A 5 53.59 15.80 26.16
N ILE A 6 53.88 15.08 27.24
CA ILE A 6 53.26 13.78 27.53
C ILE A 6 51.75 13.97 27.83
N VAL A 7 51.39 14.98 28.62
CA VAL A 7 50.00 15.27 28.96
C VAL A 7 49.21 15.72 27.69
N PHE A 8 49.86 16.53 26.83
CA PHE A 8 49.22 16.98 25.59
C PHE A 8 49.01 15.84 24.57
N ILE A 9 49.95 14.90 24.43
CA ILE A 9 49.84 13.72 23.60
C ILE A 9 48.75 12.77 24.13
N SER A 10 48.70 12.56 25.45
CA SER A 10 47.68 11.71 26.06
C SER A 10 46.27 12.31 25.94
N ALA A 11 46.10 13.62 26.06
CA ALA A 11 44.83 14.30 25.87
C ALA A 11 44.33 14.20 24.41
N ASN A 12 45.21 14.38 23.42
CA ASN A 12 44.86 14.20 22.01
C ASN A 12 44.48 12.75 21.68
N LEU A 13 45.18 11.77 22.26
CA LEU A 13 44.88 10.36 22.06
C LEU A 13 43.50 9.99 22.65
N ILE A 14 43.20 10.52 23.85
CA ILE A 14 41.90 10.33 24.50
C ILE A 14 40.78 10.96 23.66
N MET A 15 40.97 12.17 23.14
CA MET A 15 40.00 12.82 22.25
C MET A 15 39.78 12.05 20.96
N GLN A 16 40.82 11.48 20.36
CA GLN A 16 40.69 10.62 19.18
C GLN A 16 39.93 9.33 19.48
N LEU A 17 40.22 8.69 20.61
CA LEU A 17 39.51 7.48 21.04
C LEU A 17 38.04 7.76 21.36
N MET A 18 37.72 8.89 22.00
CA MET A 18 36.35 9.30 22.25
C MET A 18 35.59 9.59 20.94
N ASN A 19 36.21 10.28 19.99
CA ASN A 19 35.60 10.51 18.67
C ASN A 19 35.34 9.19 17.92
N TYR A 20 36.30 8.27 17.94
CA TYR A 20 36.13 6.94 17.33
C TYR A 20 35.01 6.15 18.00
N PHE A 21 34.89 6.21 19.32
CA PHE A 21 33.81 5.56 20.06
C PHE A 21 32.46 6.17 19.76
N ILE A 22 32.34 7.49 19.66
CA ILE A 22 31.09 8.18 19.27
C ILE A 22 30.70 7.82 17.84
N TYR A 23 31.67 7.81 16.90
CA TYR A 23 31.43 7.39 15.52
C TYR A 23 30.95 5.93 15.42
N SER A 24 31.57 5.04 16.17
CA SER A 24 31.19 3.64 16.26
C SER A 24 29.76 3.47 16.80
N GLN A 25 29.37 4.21 17.82
CA GLN A 25 28.01 4.21 18.37
C GLN A 25 26.99 4.76 17.37
N ILE A 26 27.33 5.83 16.63
CA ILE A 26 26.46 6.39 15.60
C ILE A 26 26.27 5.40 14.46
N ILE A 27 27.34 4.72 14.01
CA ILE A 27 27.27 3.69 12.97
C ILE A 27 26.43 2.50 13.45
N GLU A 28 26.62 2.03 14.68
CA GLU A 28 25.77 0.94 15.24
C GLU A 28 24.31 1.34 15.34
N ILE A 29 24.01 2.57 15.73
CA ILE A 29 22.64 3.10 15.75
C ILE A 29 22.08 3.16 14.33
N GLN A 30 22.82 3.65 13.36
CA GLN A 30 22.40 3.71 11.97
C GLN A 30 22.20 2.31 11.37
N ILE A 31 23.08 1.36 11.64
CA ILE A 31 22.94 -0.03 11.21
C ILE A 31 21.73 -0.69 11.87
N LYS A 32 21.55 -0.55 13.18
CA LYS A 32 20.32 -1.00 13.86
C LYS A 32 19.07 -0.35 13.31
N MET A 33 19.12 0.94 12.99
CA MET A 33 18.01 1.67 12.41
C MET A 33 17.68 1.22 10.98
N SER A 34 18.68 0.93 10.14
CA SER A 34 18.47 0.43 8.78
C SER A 34 18.02 -1.03 8.74
N PHE A 35 18.46 -1.87 9.70
CA PHE A 35 18.11 -3.29 9.74
C PHE A 35 16.72 -3.56 10.37
N GLN A 36 16.25 -2.68 11.24
CA GLN A 36 15.07 -2.94 12.09
C GLN A 36 13.73 -2.56 11.47
N ARG A 37 13.66 -1.88 10.30
CA ARG A 37 12.39 -1.38 9.74
C ARG A 37 12.20 -1.61 8.26
N ARG A 38 12.12 -2.87 7.88
CA ARG A 38 11.54 -3.25 6.58
C ARG A 38 10.01 -3.23 6.58
N LYS A 39 9.37 -3.05 7.74
CA LYS A 39 7.89 -3.00 7.88
C LYS A 39 7.47 -1.83 8.76
N CYS A 40 6.32 -1.25 8.43
CA CYS A 40 5.70 -0.23 9.25
C CYS A 40 5.30 -0.78 10.63
N LYS A 41 5.34 0.09 11.65
CA LYS A 41 4.86 -0.23 13.02
C LYS A 41 3.37 -0.61 13.02
N THR A 42 2.58 0.07 12.19
CA THR A 42 1.16 -0.21 11.99
C THR A 42 0.95 -0.62 10.54
N ASP A 43 0.13 -1.65 10.30
CA ASP A 43 -0.22 -2.08 8.95
C ASP A 43 -0.89 -0.92 8.19
N PRO A 44 -0.40 -0.52 7.00
CA PRO A 44 -1.03 0.49 6.15
C PRO A 44 -2.53 0.24 5.93
N ASN A 45 -2.95 -1.01 5.82
CA ASN A 45 -4.34 -1.39 5.62
C ASN A 45 -5.25 -1.10 6.83
N CYS A 46 -4.69 -0.68 7.96
CA CYS A 46 -5.47 -0.14 9.07
C CYS A 46 -5.93 1.30 8.83
N PHE A 47 -5.55 1.93 7.72
CA PHE A 47 -5.93 3.29 7.38
C PHE A 47 -6.75 3.33 6.10
N CYS A 48 -7.60 4.34 5.98
CA CYS A 48 -8.40 4.56 4.80
C CYS A 48 -7.57 5.26 3.72
N TYR A 49 -7.50 4.69 2.51
CA TYR A 49 -6.82 5.31 1.38
C TYR A 49 -7.32 6.74 1.08
N ILE A 50 -8.63 6.98 1.23
CA ILE A 50 -9.27 8.24 0.81
C ILE A 50 -9.10 9.35 1.85
N CYS A 51 -9.32 9.07 3.14
CA CYS A 51 -9.29 10.09 4.20
C CYS A 51 -8.13 9.97 5.19
N GLY A 52 -7.31 8.93 5.10
CA GLY A 52 -6.18 8.69 6.00
C GLY A 52 -6.56 8.26 7.41
N SER A 53 -7.84 8.18 7.76
CA SER A 53 -8.27 7.86 9.12
C SER A 53 -8.07 6.38 9.45
N PHE A 54 -7.72 6.10 10.70
CA PHE A 54 -7.66 4.74 11.25
C PHE A 54 -9.01 4.04 11.16
N THR A 55 -9.00 2.78 10.78
CA THR A 55 -10.17 1.94 10.58
C THR A 55 -10.04 0.63 11.34
N THR A 56 -11.06 0.27 12.11
CA THR A 56 -11.16 -1.08 12.66
C THR A 56 -11.58 -2.09 11.58
N PRO A 57 -11.31 -3.40 11.73
CA PRO A 57 -11.68 -4.40 10.73
C PRO A 57 -13.15 -4.33 10.29
N LYS A 58 -14.08 -4.08 11.23
CA LYS A 58 -15.53 -3.95 10.94
C LYS A 58 -15.90 -2.67 10.15
N GLN A 59 -15.03 -1.66 10.13
CA GLN A 59 -15.24 -0.38 9.45
C GLN A 59 -14.47 -0.27 8.13
N ARG A 60 -13.76 -1.31 7.77
CA ARG A 60 -12.90 -1.39 6.60
C ARG A 60 -13.60 -2.11 5.47
N SER A 61 -13.36 -1.67 4.25
CA SER A 61 -13.80 -2.33 3.01
C SER A 61 -12.63 -2.39 2.03
N THR A 62 -12.63 -3.38 1.17
CA THR A 62 -11.73 -3.44 0.02
C THR A 62 -12.09 -2.35 -0.99
N ILE A 63 -11.13 -1.96 -1.81
CA ILE A 63 -11.34 -0.97 -2.87
C ILE A 63 -11.98 -1.68 -4.05
N SER A 64 -13.31 -1.52 -4.19
CA SER A 64 -14.07 -2.08 -5.31
C SER A 64 -13.95 -1.23 -6.57
N GLU A 65 -14.31 -1.79 -7.72
CA GLU A 65 -14.37 -1.04 -8.99
C GLU A 65 -15.35 0.14 -8.93
N PHE A 66 -16.46 -0.01 -8.21
CA PHE A 66 -17.35 1.10 -7.91
C PHE A 66 -16.60 2.23 -7.19
N THR A 67 -15.84 1.89 -6.15
CA THR A 67 -15.06 2.89 -5.38
C THR A 67 -14.05 3.60 -6.25
N LYS A 68 -13.33 2.88 -7.12
CA LYS A 68 -12.36 3.47 -8.06
C LYS A 68 -13.02 4.45 -9.02
N LYS A 69 -14.15 4.06 -9.63
CA LYS A 69 -14.92 4.89 -10.57
C LYS A 69 -15.49 6.13 -9.88
N ALA A 70 -16.13 5.96 -8.73
CA ALA A 70 -16.73 7.06 -7.97
C ALA A 70 -15.66 8.02 -7.42
N TYR A 71 -14.52 7.51 -6.99
CA TYR A 71 -13.37 8.29 -6.57
C TYR A 71 -12.83 9.15 -7.72
N HIS A 72 -12.58 8.53 -8.88
CA HIS A 72 -12.10 9.25 -10.06
C HIS A 72 -13.06 10.34 -10.52
N ALA A 73 -14.33 10.04 -10.53
CA ALA A 73 -15.35 11.01 -10.94
C ALA A 73 -15.50 12.20 -9.99
N TYR A 74 -15.27 11.97 -8.68
CA TYR A 74 -15.37 13.03 -7.71
C TYR A 74 -14.11 13.88 -7.60
N PHE A 75 -12.94 13.24 -7.57
CA PHE A 75 -11.66 13.91 -7.33
C PHE A 75 -10.89 14.24 -8.62
N GLY A 76 -11.34 13.76 -9.78
CA GLY A 76 -10.66 13.98 -11.07
C GLY A 76 -9.35 13.21 -11.24
N VAL A 77 -8.95 12.41 -10.23
CA VAL A 77 -7.70 11.64 -10.22
C VAL A 77 -7.98 10.15 -10.07
N LYS A 78 -7.18 9.32 -10.72
CA LYS A 78 -7.30 7.87 -10.57
C LYS A 78 -6.77 7.44 -9.19
N LEU A 79 -7.43 6.46 -8.60
CA LEU A 79 -6.93 5.80 -7.41
C LEU A 79 -5.73 4.94 -7.81
N GLY A 80 -4.54 5.34 -7.35
CA GLY A 80 -3.25 4.75 -7.72
C GLY A 80 -2.62 3.95 -6.59
N ASP A 81 -1.37 3.54 -6.81
CA ASP A 81 -0.46 2.99 -5.80
C ASP A 81 -0.97 1.73 -5.08
N GLN A 82 -1.87 0.98 -5.73
CA GLN A 82 -2.44 -0.24 -5.15
C GLN A 82 -1.49 -1.44 -5.24
N ASP A 83 -0.39 -1.31 -5.93
CA ASP A 83 0.74 -2.24 -5.98
C ASP A 83 1.83 -1.91 -4.95
N LYS A 84 1.73 -0.76 -4.27
CA LYS A 84 2.76 -0.25 -3.36
C LYS A 84 2.48 -0.63 -1.91
N TYR A 85 3.49 -1.15 -1.23
CA TYR A 85 3.43 -1.53 0.19
C TYR A 85 3.23 -0.35 1.15
N TRP A 86 3.56 0.86 0.71
CA TRP A 86 3.44 2.10 1.47
C TRP A 86 2.10 2.81 1.30
N ALA A 87 1.20 2.29 0.49
CA ALA A 87 -0.15 2.83 0.33
C ALA A 87 -1.20 1.90 0.97
N PRO A 88 -2.28 2.43 1.56
CA PRO A 88 -3.38 1.60 2.03
C PRO A 88 -4.15 0.96 0.86
N HIS A 89 -4.48 -0.34 0.98
CA HIS A 89 -5.32 -1.05 0.01
C HIS A 89 -6.77 -1.18 0.51
N SER A 90 -7.14 -0.38 1.47
CA SER A 90 -8.46 -0.40 2.09
C SER A 90 -9.06 1.00 2.20
N VAL A 91 -10.38 1.06 2.27
CA VAL A 91 -11.17 2.29 2.47
C VAL A 91 -12.13 2.13 3.63
N CYS A 92 -12.46 3.21 4.31
CA CYS A 92 -13.47 3.16 5.36
C CYS A 92 -14.88 3.18 4.76
N ARG A 93 -15.81 2.49 5.44
CA ARG A 93 -17.22 2.45 5.03
C ARG A 93 -17.84 3.84 4.87
N THR A 94 -17.43 4.80 5.71
CA THR A 94 -17.90 6.19 5.62
C THR A 94 -17.54 6.84 4.28
N CYS A 95 -16.30 6.68 3.81
CA CYS A 95 -15.88 7.22 2.51
C CYS A 95 -16.61 6.54 1.35
N VAL A 96 -16.76 5.21 1.40
CA VAL A 96 -17.52 4.46 0.39
C VAL A 96 -18.97 4.92 0.35
N GLU A 97 -19.62 5.04 1.51
CA GLU A 97 -21.01 5.47 1.59
C GLU A 97 -21.18 6.93 1.12
N ASN A 98 -20.28 7.82 1.48
CA ASN A 98 -20.31 9.19 1.00
C ASN A 98 -20.19 9.28 -0.53
N LEU A 99 -19.29 8.47 -1.13
CA LEU A 99 -19.17 8.36 -2.59
C LEU A 99 -20.46 7.81 -3.20
N ARG A 100 -21.06 6.77 -2.58
CA ARG A 100 -22.33 6.18 -3.03
C ARG A 100 -23.49 7.19 -2.99
N GLN A 101 -23.61 7.93 -1.90
CA GLN A 101 -24.62 8.97 -1.76
C GLN A 101 -24.43 10.10 -2.77
N ARG A 102 -23.16 10.43 -3.07
CA ARG A 102 -22.85 11.43 -4.08
C ARG A 102 -23.24 10.96 -5.49
N THR A 103 -22.92 9.73 -5.84
CA THR A 103 -23.31 9.16 -7.17
C THR A 103 -24.83 9.01 -7.32
N LYS A 104 -25.56 8.80 -6.21
CA LYS A 104 -27.03 8.79 -6.19
C LYS A 104 -27.68 10.18 -6.18
N GLY A 105 -26.88 11.25 -6.10
CA GLY A 105 -27.37 12.63 -6.02
C GLY A 105 -27.99 13.01 -4.67
N THR A 106 -27.99 12.11 -3.66
CA THR A 106 -28.57 12.37 -2.33
C THR A 106 -27.66 13.24 -1.44
N ARG A 107 -26.39 13.40 -1.83
CA ARG A 107 -25.40 14.22 -1.13
C ARG A 107 -24.77 15.23 -2.10
N LYS A 108 -24.70 16.50 -1.69
CA LYS A 108 -24.13 17.59 -2.52
C LYS A 108 -22.62 17.48 -2.69
N GLY A 109 -21.88 17.06 -1.67
CA GLY A 109 -20.43 16.93 -1.72
C GLY A 109 -19.87 16.12 -0.55
N LEU A 110 -18.62 15.68 -0.66
CA LEU A 110 -17.86 15.10 0.44
C LEU A 110 -17.33 16.21 1.36
N THR A 111 -16.72 15.84 2.49
CA THR A 111 -16.16 16.80 3.46
C THR A 111 -14.89 17.48 2.99
N PHE A 112 -14.26 16.97 1.94
CA PHE A 112 -13.01 17.50 1.38
C PHE A 112 -13.02 17.36 -0.15
N GLY A 113 -12.34 18.28 -0.82
CA GLY A 113 -12.19 18.31 -2.27
C GLY A 113 -10.91 17.69 -2.77
N ILE A 114 -9.88 17.61 -1.91
CA ILE A 114 -8.65 16.87 -2.20
C ILE A 114 -8.59 15.69 -1.22
N PRO A 115 -8.47 14.45 -1.70
CA PRO A 115 -8.33 13.28 -0.85
C PRO A 115 -6.93 13.19 -0.25
N MET A 116 -6.69 12.22 0.62
CA MET A 116 -5.36 11.89 1.12
C MET A 116 -4.42 11.57 -0.05
N ILE A 117 -3.23 12.18 -0.04
CA ILE A 117 -2.21 11.93 -1.04
C ILE A 117 -1.11 11.10 -0.38
N TRP A 118 -0.86 9.92 -0.95
CA TRP A 118 0.15 9.00 -0.48
C TRP A 118 1.39 9.08 -1.36
N ARG A 119 2.56 9.03 -0.73
CA ARG A 119 3.87 8.96 -1.38
C ARG A 119 4.76 8.01 -0.60
N GLU A 120 5.79 7.51 -1.25
CA GLU A 120 6.77 6.68 -0.57
C GLU A 120 7.49 7.47 0.53
N PRO A 121 7.49 6.99 1.78
CA PRO A 121 8.17 7.65 2.88
C PRO A 121 9.69 7.53 2.72
N LYS A 122 10.41 8.59 3.01
CA LYS A 122 11.88 8.60 3.01
C LYS A 122 12.46 7.63 4.05
N ASP A 123 11.81 7.56 5.19
CA ASP A 123 12.17 6.67 6.29
C ASP A 123 10.96 6.39 7.19
N HIS A 124 11.08 5.37 8.06
CA HIS A 124 10.01 4.99 8.98
C HIS A 124 10.01 5.77 10.31
N PHE A 125 10.93 6.70 10.52
CA PHE A 125 11.10 7.43 11.78
C PHE A 125 10.54 8.83 11.71
N SER A 126 10.80 9.56 10.61
CA SER A 126 10.46 10.96 10.47
C SER A 126 9.39 11.24 9.42
N ASP A 127 9.20 10.32 8.43
CA ASP A 127 8.32 10.57 7.28
C ASP A 127 7.29 9.45 7.03
N CYS A 128 7.16 8.45 7.92
CA CYS A 128 6.19 7.37 7.74
C CYS A 128 4.91 7.60 8.55
N TYR A 129 3.80 7.85 7.87
CA TYR A 129 2.49 8.07 8.47
C TYR A 129 2.04 6.93 9.40
N PHE A 130 2.25 5.68 8.99
CA PHE A 130 1.83 4.48 9.73
C PHE A 130 2.70 4.20 10.96
N CYS A 131 3.94 4.64 10.96
CA CYS A 131 4.86 4.52 12.08
C CYS A 131 4.65 5.63 13.12
N LEU A 132 4.33 6.84 12.66
CA LEU A 132 4.17 8.03 13.49
C LEU A 132 2.76 8.18 14.06
N THR A 133 1.76 7.51 13.45
CA THR A 133 0.40 7.51 14.00
C THR A 133 0.27 6.47 15.11
N SER A 134 0.02 6.91 16.32
CA SER A 134 -0.23 6.01 17.45
C SER A 134 -1.68 5.55 17.44
N VAL A 135 -1.91 4.27 17.16
CA VAL A 135 -3.26 3.66 17.12
C VAL A 135 -3.47 2.64 18.24
N ALA A 136 -2.44 2.36 19.04
CA ALA A 136 -2.51 1.38 20.13
C ALA A 136 -3.58 1.80 21.16
N GLY A 137 -4.44 0.88 21.56
CA GLY A 137 -5.52 1.12 22.52
C GLY A 137 -6.74 1.86 21.95
N HIS A 138 -6.71 2.27 20.67
CA HIS A 138 -7.86 2.94 20.07
C HIS A 138 -8.86 1.95 19.48
N SER A 139 -10.14 2.22 19.75
CA SER A 139 -11.29 1.47 19.23
C SER A 139 -12.15 2.34 18.31
N SER A 140 -13.24 1.80 17.79
CA SER A 140 -14.22 2.58 17.02
C SER A 140 -14.75 3.81 17.75
N LYS A 141 -14.83 3.76 19.08
CA LYS A 141 -15.36 4.85 19.93
C LYS A 141 -14.30 5.92 20.20
N THR A 142 -13.03 5.53 20.33
CA THR A 142 -11.93 6.42 20.73
C THR A 142 -11.05 6.89 19.56
N LYS A 143 -11.32 6.44 18.33
CA LYS A 143 -10.52 6.80 17.16
C LYS A 143 -10.51 8.30 16.83
N SER A 144 -11.49 9.08 17.32
CA SER A 144 -11.53 10.54 17.13
C SER A 144 -10.42 11.29 17.89
N SER A 145 -9.85 10.66 18.93
CA SER A 145 -8.73 11.24 19.69
C SER A 145 -7.35 10.94 19.08
N ILE A 146 -7.27 10.17 17.99
CA ILE A 146 -6.02 9.89 17.31
C ILE A 146 -5.48 11.16 16.67
N GLN A 147 -4.23 11.48 17.00
CA GLN A 147 -3.48 12.57 16.38
C GLN A 147 -2.82 12.05 15.09
N TYR A 148 -3.12 12.69 13.98
CA TYR A 148 -2.57 12.31 12.68
C TYR A 148 -1.48 13.31 12.28
N PRO A 149 -0.26 12.86 11.94
CA PRO A 149 0.81 13.75 11.51
C PRO A 149 0.53 14.34 10.12
N SER A 150 1.08 15.52 9.86
CA SER A 150 1.15 16.10 8.52
C SER A 150 2.57 15.89 7.99
N LEU A 151 2.73 15.09 6.93
CA LEU A 151 4.01 14.64 6.41
C LEU A 151 4.10 14.89 4.91
N SER A 152 5.33 14.98 4.38
CA SER A 152 5.56 15.10 2.95
C SER A 152 5.16 13.83 2.18
N SER A 153 5.26 12.66 2.82
CA SER A 153 4.82 11.37 2.29
C SER A 153 3.31 11.13 2.39
N ALA A 154 2.60 11.90 3.23
CA ALA A 154 1.19 11.67 3.52
C ALA A 154 0.47 13.00 3.77
N ILE A 155 0.04 13.64 2.67
CA ILE A 155 -0.64 14.93 2.71
C ILE A 155 -2.10 14.69 3.06
N ARG A 156 -2.55 15.34 4.13
CA ARG A 156 -3.92 15.17 4.63
C ARG A 156 -4.98 15.75 3.69
N PRO A 157 -6.21 15.23 3.75
CA PRO A 157 -7.31 15.75 2.94
C PRO A 157 -7.54 17.25 3.16
N VAL A 158 -7.79 17.97 2.06
CA VAL A 158 -8.06 19.42 2.11
C VAL A 158 -9.57 19.65 1.94
N PRO A 159 -10.21 20.43 2.84
CA PRO A 159 -11.61 20.78 2.72
C PRO A 159 -11.92 21.53 1.42
N HIS A 160 -13.20 21.54 1.03
CA HIS A 160 -13.68 22.43 -0.03
C HIS A 160 -13.49 23.90 0.36
N SER A 161 -13.17 24.72 -0.62
CA SER A 161 -13.00 26.17 -0.52
C SER A 161 -13.44 26.81 -1.84
N GLU A 162 -13.38 28.14 -1.94
CA GLU A 162 -13.62 28.84 -3.21
C GLU A 162 -12.70 28.38 -4.34
N GLN A 163 -11.45 28.01 -3.99
CA GLN A 163 -10.45 27.51 -4.96
C GLN A 163 -10.64 26.02 -5.26
N ILE A 164 -11.32 25.29 -4.39
CA ILE A 164 -11.57 23.85 -4.50
C ILE A 164 -13.08 23.63 -4.37
N PRO A 165 -13.86 24.03 -5.39
CA PRO A 165 -15.32 23.93 -5.35
C PRO A 165 -15.78 22.47 -5.32
N ILE A 166 -17.02 22.26 -4.90
CA ILE A 166 -17.66 20.96 -5.00
C ILE A 166 -17.89 20.68 -6.49
N PRO A 167 -17.40 19.56 -7.03
CA PRO A 167 -17.59 19.23 -8.43
C PRO A 167 -19.10 19.07 -8.76
N ASP A 168 -19.48 19.43 -9.96
CA ASP A 168 -20.85 19.23 -10.44
C ASP A 168 -21.25 17.75 -10.36
N SER A 169 -22.55 17.50 -10.18
CA SER A 169 -23.04 16.12 -10.05
C SER A 169 -22.90 15.37 -11.38
N VAL A 170 -21.90 14.51 -11.47
CA VAL A 170 -21.81 13.54 -12.54
C VAL A 170 -22.81 12.42 -12.22
N VAL A 171 -23.96 12.43 -12.87
CA VAL A 171 -24.91 11.33 -12.79
C VAL A 171 -24.32 10.16 -13.56
N PHE A 172 -23.86 9.16 -12.84
CA PHE A 172 -23.46 7.88 -13.45
C PHE A 172 -24.73 7.14 -13.88
N GLY A 173 -25.02 7.15 -15.18
CA GLY A 173 -26.01 6.23 -15.73
C GLY A 173 -25.59 4.79 -15.39
N ASN A 174 -26.43 4.11 -14.60
CA ASN A 174 -26.41 2.66 -14.34
C ASN A 174 -25.05 2.04 -13.98
N LEU A 175 -24.47 2.41 -12.84
CA LEU A 175 -23.54 1.54 -12.13
C LEU A 175 -24.36 0.60 -11.24
N SER A 176 -24.85 -0.52 -11.82
CA SER A 176 -25.45 -1.61 -11.06
C SER A 176 -24.40 -2.18 -10.10
N GLU A 177 -24.64 -2.01 -8.81
CA GLU A 177 -23.88 -2.72 -7.78
C GLU A 177 -24.30 -4.19 -7.84
N SER A 178 -23.43 -5.07 -8.31
CA SER A 178 -23.51 -6.47 -7.93
C SER A 178 -23.13 -6.56 -6.45
N ASN A 179 -24.16 -6.67 -5.62
CA ASN A 179 -24.03 -6.96 -4.20
C ASN A 179 -23.45 -8.37 -4.01
N SER A 180 -22.21 -8.45 -3.58
CA SER A 180 -21.67 -9.65 -2.99
C SER A 180 -20.87 -9.29 -1.73
N ASP A 181 -21.58 -9.08 -0.64
CA ASP A 181 -21.08 -9.22 0.73
C ASP A 181 -22.26 -9.33 1.70
N SER A 182 -22.86 -10.50 1.74
CA SER A 182 -23.66 -10.96 2.89
C SER A 182 -23.19 -12.35 3.26
N ILE A 183 -22.30 -12.40 4.24
CA ILE A 183 -22.00 -13.61 4.98
C ILE A 183 -23.23 -13.94 5.83
N SER A 184 -24.00 -14.92 5.43
CA SER A 184 -24.94 -15.65 6.27
C SER A 184 -24.59 -17.12 6.17
N THR A 185 -24.00 -17.63 7.24
CA THR A 185 -23.91 -19.05 7.53
C THR A 185 -25.31 -19.67 7.58
N LYS A 186 -25.62 -20.60 6.69
CA LYS A 186 -26.47 -21.77 6.96
C LYS A 186 -26.09 -22.90 6.02
N SER A 187 -25.82 -24.02 6.64
CA SER A 187 -25.57 -25.35 6.12
C SER A 187 -26.81 -25.93 5.41
N SER A 188 -26.53 -26.70 4.42
CA SER A 188 -27.07 -28.02 4.03
C SER A 188 -27.65 -28.13 2.63
N ASP A 189 -27.15 -29.15 1.96
CA ASP A 189 -27.71 -30.07 0.99
C ASP A 189 -28.06 -29.62 -0.44
N GLY A 190 -27.30 -30.22 -1.33
CA GLY A 190 -27.74 -31.06 -2.45
C GLY A 190 -28.45 -30.39 -3.64
N ASN A 191 -27.73 -30.40 -4.71
CA ASN A 191 -28.09 -30.62 -6.10
C ASN A 191 -27.55 -29.55 -7.06
N ASP A 192 -26.67 -30.07 -7.90
CA ASP A 192 -26.19 -29.44 -9.13
C ASP A 192 -27.37 -29.17 -10.08
N PRO A 193 -27.45 -28.02 -10.70
CA PRO A 193 -27.68 -27.99 -12.12
C PRO A 193 -26.84 -26.95 -12.88
N GLU A 194 -26.12 -27.46 -13.86
CA GLU A 194 -25.98 -26.92 -15.19
C GLU A 194 -25.51 -25.47 -15.37
N TYR A 195 -24.22 -25.38 -15.60
CA TYR A 195 -23.47 -24.21 -16.05
C TYR A 195 -23.98 -23.72 -17.41
N MET A 196 -24.80 -22.67 -17.40
CA MET A 196 -25.14 -21.92 -18.60
C MET A 196 -24.07 -20.86 -18.86
N ASP A 197 -23.34 -21.11 -19.92
CA ASP A 197 -22.34 -20.30 -20.57
C ASP A 197 -22.91 -18.91 -20.93
N ILE A 198 -22.52 -17.86 -20.21
CA ILE A 198 -22.75 -16.48 -20.66
C ILE A 198 -21.40 -15.96 -21.14
N ALA A 199 -21.28 -15.82 -22.43
CA ALA A 199 -20.17 -15.25 -23.18
C ALA A 199 -19.83 -13.83 -22.64
N VAL A 200 -18.90 -13.75 -21.70
CA VAL A 200 -18.11 -12.56 -21.40
C VAL A 200 -16.82 -12.74 -22.15
N GLY A 201 -16.48 -11.75 -22.98
CA GLY A 201 -15.35 -11.77 -23.89
C GLY A 201 -14.10 -12.40 -23.28
N SER A 202 -13.67 -13.50 -23.87
CA SER A 202 -12.52 -14.31 -23.50
C SER A 202 -11.24 -13.49 -23.55
N GLN A 203 -10.83 -12.91 -22.43
CA GLN A 203 -9.40 -12.77 -22.19
C GLN A 203 -8.92 -14.10 -21.60
N SER A 204 -8.55 -15.02 -22.48
CA SER A 204 -7.75 -16.17 -22.08
C SER A 204 -6.53 -15.67 -21.33
N PRO A 205 -6.11 -16.35 -20.23
CA PRO A 205 -4.90 -15.97 -19.52
C PRO A 205 -3.73 -15.78 -20.50
N GLN A 206 -3.11 -14.62 -20.51
CA GLN A 206 -1.90 -14.42 -21.31
C GLN A 206 -0.80 -15.31 -20.74
N LEU A 207 -0.31 -16.21 -21.58
CA LEU A 207 0.77 -17.11 -21.24
C LEU A 207 2.11 -16.41 -21.44
N PHE A 208 3.05 -16.64 -20.53
CA PHE A 208 4.38 -16.06 -20.64
C PHE A 208 5.14 -16.64 -21.84
N SER A 209 5.53 -15.77 -22.75
CA SER A 209 6.46 -16.10 -23.84
C SER A 209 7.89 -16.22 -23.30
N GLN A 210 8.82 -16.76 -24.14
CA GLN A 210 10.24 -16.89 -23.76
C GLN A 210 10.86 -15.52 -23.42
N CYS A 211 10.53 -14.47 -24.20
CA CYS A 211 11.06 -13.13 -23.95
C CYS A 211 10.57 -12.57 -22.61
N GLU A 212 9.28 -12.68 -22.32
CA GLU A 212 8.71 -12.20 -21.07
C GLU A 212 9.23 -12.96 -19.86
N LEU A 213 9.46 -14.28 -19.98
CA LEU A 213 10.09 -15.06 -18.93
C LEU A 213 11.54 -14.62 -18.68
N ASN A 214 12.30 -14.35 -19.73
CA ASN A 214 13.67 -13.88 -19.62
C ASN A 214 13.74 -12.47 -19.02
N ASP A 215 12.82 -11.59 -19.40
CA ASP A 215 12.73 -10.24 -18.86
C ASP A 215 12.38 -10.30 -17.37
N LEU A 216 11.42 -11.14 -16.98
CA LEU A 216 11.04 -11.34 -15.58
C LEU A 216 12.21 -11.86 -14.73
N VAL A 217 12.99 -12.82 -15.24
CA VAL A 217 14.18 -13.35 -14.56
C VAL A 217 15.24 -12.26 -14.37
N ARG A 218 15.43 -11.41 -15.38
CA ARG A 218 16.39 -10.29 -15.33
C ARG A 218 15.93 -9.19 -14.40
N ASP A 219 14.67 -8.80 -14.45
CA ASP A 219 14.11 -7.72 -13.64
C ASP A 219 14.09 -8.06 -12.15
N LEU A 220 13.94 -9.36 -11.82
CA LEU A 220 14.02 -9.88 -10.46
C LEU A 220 15.44 -10.22 -10.00
N ASP A 221 16.45 -10.06 -10.87
CA ASP A 221 17.84 -10.43 -10.62
C ASP A 221 17.98 -11.85 -10.02
N LEU A 222 17.27 -12.82 -10.63
CA LEU A 222 17.21 -14.17 -10.12
C LEU A 222 18.49 -14.94 -10.41
N SER A 223 18.95 -15.69 -9.42
CA SER A 223 20.01 -16.67 -9.66
C SER A 223 19.49 -17.76 -10.61
N LYS A 224 20.42 -18.45 -11.29
CA LYS A 224 20.12 -19.54 -12.22
C LYS A 224 19.16 -20.58 -11.64
N GLU A 225 19.41 -21.01 -10.41
CA GLU A 225 18.58 -21.99 -9.69
C GLU A 225 17.17 -21.45 -9.39
N ALA A 226 17.09 -20.16 -9.01
CA ALA A 226 15.82 -19.50 -8.76
C ALA A 226 14.99 -19.29 -10.03
N ALA A 227 15.66 -18.99 -11.17
CA ALA A 227 15.02 -18.88 -12.47
C ALA A 227 14.47 -20.23 -12.97
N GLU A 228 15.22 -21.32 -12.80
CA GLU A 228 14.74 -22.68 -13.14
C GLU A 228 13.54 -23.08 -12.26
N LEU A 229 13.58 -22.77 -10.97
CA LEU A 229 12.46 -23.03 -10.05
C LEU A 229 11.22 -22.22 -10.46
N LEU A 230 11.38 -20.93 -10.80
CA LEU A 230 10.29 -20.08 -11.27
C LEU A 230 9.67 -20.67 -12.55
N GLY A 231 10.49 -20.99 -13.54
CA GLY A 231 10.04 -21.58 -14.80
C GLY A 231 9.30 -22.89 -14.60
N SER A 232 9.81 -23.77 -13.71
CA SER A 232 9.13 -25.02 -13.34
C SER A 232 7.75 -24.77 -12.73
N ARG A 233 7.62 -23.81 -11.80
CA ARG A 233 6.35 -23.48 -11.17
C ARG A 233 5.34 -22.86 -12.14
N LEU A 234 5.79 -22.00 -13.06
CA LEU A 234 4.94 -21.44 -14.10
C LEU A 234 4.45 -22.52 -15.06
N SER A 235 5.32 -23.47 -15.41
CA SER A 235 4.97 -24.64 -16.24
C SER A 235 3.93 -25.53 -15.56
N GLU A 236 4.10 -25.86 -14.29
CA GLU A 236 3.11 -26.63 -13.49
C GLU A 236 1.72 -26.00 -13.48
N LYS A 237 1.65 -24.65 -13.59
CA LYS A 237 0.40 -23.88 -13.61
C LYS A 237 -0.13 -23.66 -15.02
N ASN A 238 0.49 -24.19 -16.04
CA ASN A 238 0.17 -23.92 -17.46
C ASN A 238 0.16 -22.43 -17.81
N LEU A 239 1.12 -21.69 -17.27
CA LEU A 239 1.27 -20.24 -17.51
C LEU A 239 2.33 -19.91 -18.55
N LEU A 240 3.01 -20.89 -19.13
CA LEU A 240 4.00 -20.72 -20.18
C LEU A 240 3.40 -20.95 -21.57
N ALA A 241 3.74 -20.09 -22.53
CA ALA A 241 3.40 -20.28 -23.94
C ALA A 241 4.08 -21.56 -24.50
N GLN A 242 3.46 -22.16 -25.49
CA GLN A 242 3.98 -23.36 -26.12
C GLN A 242 5.38 -23.08 -26.72
N GLY A 243 6.37 -23.91 -26.38
CA GLY A 243 7.75 -23.73 -26.82
C GLY A 243 8.63 -22.91 -25.88
N THR A 244 8.07 -22.36 -24.79
CA THR A 244 8.88 -21.69 -23.76
C THR A 244 9.67 -22.70 -22.93
N THR A 245 10.99 -22.51 -22.84
CA THR A 245 11.90 -23.38 -22.08
C THR A 245 12.50 -22.63 -20.89
N PHE A 246 12.65 -23.32 -19.76
CA PHE A 246 13.29 -22.78 -18.55
C PHE A 246 14.58 -23.49 -18.19
N SER A 247 14.93 -24.56 -18.92
CA SER A 247 16.19 -25.31 -18.75
C SER A 247 17.40 -24.69 -19.44
N PHE A 248 17.21 -23.51 -20.07
CA PHE A 248 18.27 -22.80 -20.82
C PHE A 248 19.42 -22.30 -19.93
N TYR A 249 19.20 -22.29 -18.63
CA TYR A 249 20.17 -21.80 -17.64
C TYR A 249 21.10 -22.91 -17.11
N ARG A 250 21.09 -24.08 -17.71
CA ARG A 250 21.93 -25.23 -17.26
C ARG A 250 23.35 -25.30 -17.81
N TYR A 251 23.80 -24.26 -18.55
CA TYR A 251 25.18 -24.22 -19.10
C TYR A 251 26.00 -23.11 -18.50
#